data_b3b9f19efa5511455d64a7ab88bd676b
#
_entry.id   b3b9f19efa5511455d64a7ab88bd676b
#
_cell.length_a   1.000
_cell.length_b   1.000
_cell.length_c   1.000
_cell.angle_alpha   90.00
_cell.angle_beta   90.00
_cell.angle_gamma   90.00
#
_symmetry.space_group_name_H-M   'P 1'
#
loop_
_entity.id
_entity.type
_entity.pdbx_description
1 polymer ?
#
loop_
_entity_poly.entity_id
_entity_poly.type
_entity_poly.pdbx_seq_one_letter_code
_entity_poly.pdbx_strand_id
1 'polypeptide(L)'
;MKNLKAKAVCVMLSASMAAMGLTGCGSDNVDGTKTAITVNDESITLGQANFMLRYQQATMYNYYSKMYSMYGMQMPSEMYDKEGDDGKTTGETFKEQSLDTIEKELLMRQHAEEYGISLTDEEKQQAKEAAQAFADKNGDDVMKKLHATVEDIQDALELYVIQTKIYDPIIADVDTEVSDEEAKQTSISYITVSTAGTEKDDDGKTIDLTDEEKAAKK
;
A
#
# COMPACT_ATOMS: atom_id res chain seq x y z
N MET A 1 -7.03 -14.22 22.06
CA MET A 1 -6.02 -13.45 21.30
C MET A 1 -6.52 -12.98 19.94
N LYS A 2 -7.53 -13.63 19.30
CA LYS A 2 -8.11 -13.22 18.00
C LYS A 2 -8.72 -11.81 18.01
N ASN A 3 -9.38 -11.41 19.10
CA ASN A 3 -10.05 -10.10 19.18
C ASN A 3 -9.11 -8.87 19.33
N LEU A 4 -7.84 -9.10 19.65
CA LEU A 4 -6.87 -8.00 19.80
C LEU A 4 -6.40 -7.46 18.43
N LYS A 5 -6.33 -8.34 17.41
CA LYS A 5 -5.90 -7.96 16.05
C LYS A 5 -6.95 -7.10 15.34
N ALA A 6 -8.23 -7.47 15.45
CA ALA A 6 -9.34 -6.68 14.90
C ALA A 6 -9.45 -5.29 15.56
N LYS A 7 -9.30 -5.21 16.89
CA LYS A 7 -9.26 -3.93 17.62
C LYS A 7 -8.07 -3.04 17.22
N ALA A 8 -6.92 -3.63 16.89
CA ALA A 8 -5.74 -2.89 16.43
C ALA A 8 -5.94 -2.25 15.04
N VAL A 9 -6.63 -2.94 14.13
CA VAL A 9 -6.94 -2.41 12.79
C VAL A 9 -7.86 -1.18 12.90
N CYS A 10 -8.89 -1.25 13.74
CA CYS A 10 -9.83 -0.14 13.93
C CYS A 10 -9.20 1.10 14.61
N VAL A 11 -8.21 0.92 15.50
CA VAL A 11 -7.59 2.03 16.24
C VAL A 11 -6.57 2.80 15.38
N MET A 12 -5.92 2.18 14.40
CA MET A 12 -4.93 2.85 13.56
C MET A 12 -5.53 3.78 12.49
N LEU A 13 -6.82 3.65 12.18
CA LEU A 13 -7.49 4.50 11.18
C LEU A 13 -7.58 5.97 11.56
N SER A 14 -7.54 6.28 12.84
CA SER A 14 -7.97 7.59 13.33
C SER A 14 -6.94 8.72 13.23
N ALA A 15 -5.68 8.44 12.92
CA ALA A 15 -4.62 9.46 13.07
C ALA A 15 -3.94 9.93 11.77
N SER A 16 -4.05 9.19 10.66
CA SER A 16 -3.13 9.36 9.55
C SER A 16 -3.64 10.14 8.33
N MET A 17 -4.96 10.19 8.11
CA MET A 17 -5.49 10.89 6.93
C MET A 17 -5.58 12.40 7.06
N ALA A 18 -5.67 12.94 8.28
CA ALA A 18 -5.78 14.39 8.51
C ALA A 18 -4.50 15.18 8.16
N ALA A 19 -3.34 14.51 8.12
CA ALA A 19 -2.04 15.15 7.86
C ALA A 19 -1.66 15.19 6.37
N MET A 20 -2.33 14.41 5.52
CA MET A 20 -2.06 14.44 4.08
C MET A 20 -2.99 15.44 3.42
N GLY A 21 -2.40 16.47 2.85
CA GLY A 21 -3.11 17.35 1.95
C GLY A 21 -3.78 16.48 0.87
N LEU A 22 -5.12 16.41 0.90
CA LEU A 22 -5.91 15.79 -0.15
C LEU A 22 -5.78 16.64 -1.43
N THR A 23 -4.56 16.71 -1.97
CA THR A 23 -4.27 17.37 -3.23
C THR A 23 -4.63 16.42 -4.36
N GLY A 24 -5.92 16.19 -4.54
CA GLY A 24 -6.45 15.61 -5.75
C GLY A 24 -7.31 16.67 -6.42
N CYS A 25 -7.07 16.99 -7.65
CA CYS A 25 -7.99 17.75 -8.50
C CYS A 25 -9.29 16.95 -8.69
N GLY A 26 -10.09 16.82 -7.62
CA GLY A 26 -11.45 16.33 -7.72
C GLY A 26 -12.35 17.51 -7.97
N SER A 27 -13.12 17.51 -9.05
CA SER A 27 -14.21 18.47 -9.20
C SER A 27 -15.20 18.25 -8.05
N ASP A 28 -15.71 19.33 -7.46
CA ASP A 28 -16.72 19.28 -6.37
C ASP A 28 -18.03 18.57 -6.74
N ASN A 29 -18.15 18.06 -7.97
CA ASN A 29 -19.33 17.41 -8.54
C ASN A 29 -19.13 15.90 -8.79
N VAL A 30 -18.20 15.24 -8.14
CA VAL A 30 -18.04 13.78 -8.27
C VAL A 30 -19.07 13.07 -7.40
N ASP A 31 -19.86 12.21 -8.04
CA ASP A 31 -20.85 11.37 -7.36
C ASP A 31 -20.18 10.10 -6.81
N GLY A 32 -19.90 10.10 -5.50
CA GLY A 32 -19.25 9.00 -4.81
C GLY A 32 -20.06 7.70 -4.77
N THR A 33 -21.37 7.76 -5.04
CA THR A 33 -22.26 6.58 -5.01
C THR A 33 -22.20 5.74 -6.28
N LYS A 34 -21.53 6.25 -7.33
CA LYS A 34 -21.37 5.50 -8.58
C LYS A 34 -20.45 4.32 -8.40
N THR A 35 -20.75 3.22 -9.09
CA THR A 35 -19.88 2.06 -9.19
C THR A 35 -18.52 2.45 -9.77
N ALA A 36 -17.47 2.11 -9.07
CA ALA A 36 -16.07 2.31 -9.50
C ALA A 36 -15.43 1.01 -9.98
N ILE A 37 -15.66 -0.10 -9.27
CA ILE A 37 -15.05 -1.40 -9.55
C ILE A 37 -16.15 -2.45 -9.48
N THR A 38 -16.11 -3.41 -10.40
CA THR A 38 -16.97 -4.59 -10.38
C THR A 38 -16.09 -5.83 -10.60
N VAL A 39 -16.21 -6.79 -9.70
CA VAL A 39 -15.53 -8.08 -9.78
C VAL A 39 -16.59 -9.17 -9.69
N ASN A 40 -16.81 -9.90 -10.77
CA ASN A 40 -17.93 -10.83 -10.91
C ASN A 40 -19.29 -10.11 -10.66
N ASP A 41 -20.04 -10.54 -9.66
CA ASP A 41 -21.36 -9.99 -9.31
C ASP A 41 -21.29 -8.91 -8.21
N GLU A 42 -20.11 -8.56 -7.74
CA GLU A 42 -19.90 -7.63 -6.66
C GLU A 42 -19.33 -6.30 -7.14
N SER A 43 -19.89 -5.21 -6.64
CA SER A 43 -19.46 -3.86 -7.00
C SER A 43 -19.21 -3.02 -5.76
N ILE A 44 -18.21 -2.14 -5.85
CA ILE A 44 -17.96 -1.10 -4.85
C ILE A 44 -18.16 0.28 -5.44
N THR A 45 -18.52 1.23 -4.59
CA THR A 45 -18.71 2.62 -4.96
C THR A 45 -17.39 3.33 -5.19
N LEU A 46 -17.44 4.48 -5.87
CA LEU A 46 -16.28 5.37 -6.00
C LEU A 46 -15.83 5.90 -4.64
N GLY A 47 -16.78 6.19 -3.73
CA GLY A 47 -16.47 6.60 -2.36
C GLY A 47 -15.69 5.53 -1.59
N GLN A 48 -16.16 4.29 -1.64
CA GLN A 48 -15.48 3.15 -1.03
C GLN A 48 -14.07 2.94 -1.61
N ALA A 49 -13.95 2.88 -2.96
CA ALA A 49 -12.66 2.71 -3.63
C ALA A 49 -11.68 3.85 -3.30
N ASN A 50 -12.17 5.11 -3.28
CA ASN A 50 -11.34 6.25 -2.94
C ASN A 50 -10.88 6.22 -1.47
N PHE A 51 -11.77 5.84 -0.53
CA PHE A 51 -11.38 5.65 0.86
C PHE A 51 -10.28 4.59 0.99
N MET A 52 -10.44 3.41 0.37
CA MET A 52 -9.46 2.32 0.42
C MET A 52 -8.11 2.76 -0.15
N LEU A 53 -8.09 3.42 -1.31
CA LEU A 53 -6.87 3.93 -1.93
C LEU A 53 -6.17 4.97 -1.04
N ARG A 54 -6.92 5.91 -0.45
CA ARG A 54 -6.36 6.93 0.44
C ARG A 54 -5.86 6.33 1.76
N TYR A 55 -6.53 5.31 2.27
CA TYR A 55 -6.07 4.58 3.45
C TYR A 55 -4.75 3.86 3.19
N GLN A 56 -4.61 3.16 2.06
CA GLN A 56 -3.36 2.52 1.65
C GLN A 56 -2.25 3.56 1.45
N GLN A 57 -2.55 4.67 0.78
CA GLN A 57 -1.61 5.78 0.59
C GLN A 57 -1.12 6.34 1.93
N ALA A 58 -2.03 6.55 2.89
CA ALA A 58 -1.72 7.03 4.23
C ALA A 58 -0.83 6.05 4.99
N THR A 59 -1.13 4.78 4.91
CA THR A 59 -0.34 3.71 5.56
C THR A 59 1.07 3.67 5.01
N MET A 60 1.22 3.70 3.68
CA MET A 60 2.51 3.71 3.00
C MET A 60 3.32 4.96 3.33
N TYR A 61 2.68 6.14 3.31
CA TYR A 61 3.31 7.40 3.69
C TYR A 61 3.87 7.34 5.12
N ASN A 62 3.07 6.86 6.07
CA ASN A 62 3.50 6.75 7.46
C ASN A 62 4.68 5.77 7.61
N TYR A 63 4.66 4.66 6.89
CA TYR A 63 5.75 3.69 6.89
C TYR A 63 7.05 4.32 6.38
N TYR A 64 7.02 4.94 5.20
CA TYR A 64 8.21 5.58 4.63
C TYR A 64 8.68 6.79 5.44
N SER A 65 7.76 7.63 5.92
CA SER A 65 8.09 8.77 6.77
C SER A 65 8.84 8.33 8.04
N LYS A 66 8.38 7.24 8.66
CA LYS A 66 9.05 6.66 9.82
C LYS A 66 10.43 6.09 9.46
N MET A 67 10.54 5.41 8.32
CA MET A 67 11.80 4.85 7.83
C MET A 67 12.82 5.97 7.55
N TYR A 68 12.44 7.02 6.82
CA TYR A 68 13.29 8.17 6.55
C TYR A 68 13.74 8.86 7.84
N SER A 69 12.83 9.03 8.80
CA SER A 69 13.12 9.63 10.10
C SER A 69 14.16 8.82 10.89
N MET A 70 14.14 7.48 10.80
CA MET A 70 15.14 6.62 11.45
C MET A 70 16.57 6.87 10.92
N TYR A 71 16.70 7.32 9.68
CA TYR A 71 17.97 7.70 9.06
C TYR A 71 18.28 9.20 9.16
N GLY A 72 17.51 9.96 9.95
CA GLY A 72 17.68 11.41 10.09
C GLY A 72 17.33 12.21 8.84
N MET A 73 16.57 11.61 7.90
CA MET A 73 16.14 12.22 6.65
C MET A 73 14.66 12.61 6.69
N GLN A 74 14.29 13.58 5.87
CA GLN A 74 12.88 13.88 5.61
C GLN A 74 12.42 13.16 4.34
N MET A 75 11.19 12.65 4.37
CA MET A 75 10.58 12.06 3.18
C MET A 75 10.38 13.13 2.12
N PRO A 76 10.76 12.88 0.84
CA PRO A 76 10.54 13.82 -0.24
C PRO A 76 9.06 14.18 -0.41
N SER A 77 8.74 15.46 -0.53
CA SER A 77 7.37 15.94 -0.73
C SER A 77 6.78 15.49 -2.07
N GLU A 78 7.63 15.30 -3.07
CA GLU A 78 7.25 14.94 -4.46
C GLU A 78 7.38 13.43 -4.73
N MET A 79 7.32 12.60 -3.67
CA MET A 79 7.53 11.15 -3.83
C MET A 79 6.57 10.52 -4.84
N TYR A 80 5.33 10.99 -4.89
CA TYR A 80 4.31 10.46 -5.80
C TYR A 80 4.40 10.98 -7.24
N ASP A 81 5.08 12.12 -7.44
CA ASP A 81 5.21 12.75 -8.75
C ASP A 81 6.50 12.29 -9.50
N LYS A 82 7.35 11.51 -8.82
CA LYS A 82 8.59 11.01 -9.40
C LYS A 82 8.29 9.94 -10.44
N GLU A 83 8.76 10.16 -11.67
CA GLU A 83 8.69 9.17 -12.75
C GLU A 83 9.70 8.03 -12.56
N GLY A 84 9.24 6.81 -12.84
CA GLY A 84 10.07 5.61 -12.94
C GLY A 84 10.66 5.42 -14.34
N ASP A 85 11.42 4.35 -14.52
CA ASP A 85 12.05 4.00 -15.81
C ASP A 85 11.01 3.60 -16.89
N ASP A 86 9.80 3.25 -16.49
CA ASP A 86 8.65 2.91 -17.34
C ASP A 86 7.84 4.13 -17.82
N GLY A 87 8.23 5.34 -17.40
CA GLY A 87 7.55 6.59 -17.71
C GLY A 87 6.26 6.84 -16.92
N LYS A 88 5.94 6.01 -15.93
CA LYS A 88 4.84 6.23 -15.00
C LYS A 88 5.34 6.94 -13.75
N THR A 89 4.49 7.78 -13.19
CA THR A 89 4.77 8.33 -11.87
C THR A 89 4.58 7.27 -10.77
N THR A 90 5.28 7.45 -9.65
CA THR A 90 5.08 6.59 -8.47
C THR A 90 3.60 6.59 -8.02
N GLY A 91 2.90 7.72 -8.19
CA GLY A 91 1.46 7.83 -7.88
C GLY A 91 0.58 7.00 -8.80
N GLU A 92 0.88 6.96 -10.10
CA GLU A 92 0.17 6.11 -11.07
C GLU A 92 0.39 4.63 -10.79
N THR A 93 1.63 4.22 -10.59
CA THR A 93 1.98 2.84 -10.22
C THR A 93 1.29 2.42 -8.90
N PHE A 94 1.31 3.31 -7.90
CA PHE A 94 0.61 3.07 -6.64
C PHE A 94 -0.89 2.89 -6.83
N LYS A 95 -1.53 3.72 -7.66
CA LYS A 95 -2.95 3.61 -7.98
C LYS A 95 -3.28 2.26 -8.63
N GLU A 96 -2.50 1.83 -9.63
CA GLU A 96 -2.69 0.54 -10.30
C GLU A 96 -2.57 -0.63 -9.32
N GLN A 97 -1.54 -0.63 -8.47
CA GLN A 97 -1.34 -1.65 -7.43
C GLN A 97 -2.46 -1.67 -6.39
N SER A 98 -2.98 -0.48 -6.04
CA SER A 98 -4.10 -0.38 -5.11
C SER A 98 -5.38 -0.95 -5.70
N LEU A 99 -5.66 -0.71 -6.99
CA LEU A 99 -6.81 -1.29 -7.67
C LEU A 99 -6.71 -2.82 -7.72
N ASP A 100 -5.55 -3.38 -8.08
CA ASP A 100 -5.29 -4.82 -8.05
C ASP A 100 -5.46 -5.43 -6.64
N THR A 101 -5.06 -4.70 -5.61
CA THR A 101 -5.28 -5.10 -4.22
C THR A 101 -6.77 -5.14 -3.87
N ILE A 102 -7.53 -4.13 -4.25
CA ILE A 102 -8.98 -4.06 -4.02
C ILE A 102 -9.69 -5.21 -4.74
N GLU A 103 -9.31 -5.51 -6.00
CA GLU A 103 -9.86 -6.66 -6.73
C GLU A 103 -9.62 -7.98 -6.00
N LYS A 104 -8.41 -8.18 -5.49
CA LYS A 104 -8.08 -9.37 -4.67
C LYS A 104 -8.87 -9.44 -3.36
N GLU A 105 -9.07 -8.31 -2.70
CA GLU A 105 -9.87 -8.25 -1.47
C GLU A 105 -11.34 -8.60 -1.74
N LEU A 106 -11.91 -8.15 -2.86
CA LEU A 106 -13.25 -8.53 -3.28
C LEU A 106 -13.36 -10.04 -3.58
N LEU A 107 -12.38 -10.61 -4.30
CA LEU A 107 -12.33 -12.05 -4.53
C LEU A 107 -12.21 -12.84 -3.22
N MET A 108 -11.39 -12.39 -2.28
CA MET A 108 -11.28 -13.02 -0.96
C MET A 108 -12.62 -13.00 -0.21
N ARG A 109 -13.39 -11.90 -0.29
CA ARG A 109 -14.72 -11.82 0.31
C ARG A 109 -15.71 -12.79 -0.35
N GLN A 110 -15.71 -12.88 -1.67
CA GLN A 110 -16.59 -13.79 -2.42
C GLN A 110 -16.34 -15.27 -2.07
N HIS A 111 -15.10 -15.63 -1.82
CA HIS A 111 -14.69 -16.99 -1.49
C HIS A 111 -14.51 -17.26 0.02
N ALA A 112 -14.80 -16.27 0.88
CA ALA A 112 -14.53 -16.37 2.32
C ALA A 112 -15.25 -17.57 2.98
N GLU A 113 -16.49 -17.84 2.57
CA GLU A 113 -17.27 -18.96 3.11
C GLU A 113 -16.67 -20.33 2.77
N GLU A 114 -16.01 -20.48 1.64
CA GLU A 114 -15.31 -21.72 1.23
C GLU A 114 -14.19 -22.08 2.21
N TYR A 115 -13.61 -21.07 2.85
CA TYR A 115 -12.59 -21.19 3.89
C TYR A 115 -13.15 -21.14 5.31
N GLY A 116 -14.51 -21.23 5.46
CA GLY A 116 -15.18 -21.14 6.75
C GLY A 116 -15.06 -19.77 7.42
N ILE A 117 -14.80 -18.71 6.65
CA ILE A 117 -14.67 -17.34 7.15
C ILE A 117 -15.96 -16.58 6.92
N SER A 118 -16.45 -15.96 7.99
CA SER A 118 -17.54 -14.99 7.97
C SER A 118 -17.31 -13.91 9.01
N LEU A 119 -17.96 -12.77 8.83
CA LEU A 119 -17.97 -11.70 9.84
C LEU A 119 -19.00 -12.02 10.92
N THR A 120 -18.58 -11.91 12.16
CA THR A 120 -19.49 -11.96 13.31
C THR A 120 -20.24 -10.63 13.45
N ASP A 121 -21.38 -10.65 14.16
CA ASP A 121 -22.14 -9.43 14.45
C ASP A 121 -21.31 -8.41 15.25
N GLU A 122 -20.42 -8.88 16.14
CA GLU A 122 -19.49 -8.02 16.87
C GLU A 122 -18.49 -7.34 15.93
N GLU A 123 -17.92 -8.06 14.95
CA GLU A 123 -16.98 -7.49 13.97
C GLU A 123 -17.65 -6.45 13.07
N LYS A 124 -18.87 -6.71 12.62
CA LYS A 124 -19.67 -5.73 11.85
C LYS A 124 -19.99 -4.49 12.68
N GLN A 125 -20.37 -4.66 13.94
CA GLN A 125 -20.63 -3.54 14.83
C GLN A 125 -19.35 -2.71 15.09
N GLN A 126 -18.21 -3.36 15.28
CA GLN A 126 -16.92 -2.68 15.44
C GLN A 126 -16.53 -1.91 14.17
N ALA A 127 -16.74 -2.47 12.99
CA ALA A 127 -16.50 -1.78 11.71
C ALA A 127 -17.38 -0.54 11.59
N LYS A 128 -18.66 -0.64 11.92
CA LYS A 128 -19.60 0.49 11.93
C LYS A 128 -19.19 1.58 12.91
N GLU A 129 -18.85 1.23 14.14
CA GLU A 129 -18.40 2.19 15.15
C GLU A 129 -17.10 2.89 14.72
N ALA A 130 -16.16 2.16 14.10
CA ALA A 130 -14.93 2.72 13.59
C ALA A 130 -15.16 3.67 12.41
N ALA A 131 -16.07 3.33 11.49
CA ALA A 131 -16.45 4.19 10.37
C ALA A 131 -17.09 5.50 10.87
N GLN A 132 -18.02 5.41 11.83
CA GLN A 132 -18.63 6.58 12.43
C GLN A 132 -17.60 7.46 13.16
N ALA A 133 -16.72 6.85 13.97
CA ALA A 133 -15.67 7.56 14.68
C ALA A 133 -14.67 8.26 13.72
N PHE A 134 -14.41 7.65 12.56
CA PHE A 134 -13.62 8.28 11.51
C PHE A 134 -14.31 9.54 10.97
N ALA A 135 -15.59 9.45 10.63
CA ALA A 135 -16.37 10.58 10.12
C ALA A 135 -16.44 11.72 11.14
N ASP A 136 -16.75 11.41 12.41
CA ASP A 136 -16.88 12.38 13.49
C ASP A 136 -15.55 13.11 13.75
N LYS A 137 -14.43 12.39 13.68
CA LYS A 137 -13.10 12.94 13.95
C LYS A 137 -12.57 13.81 12.83
N ASN A 138 -12.84 13.44 11.58
CA ASN A 138 -12.30 14.14 10.40
C ASN A 138 -13.25 15.23 9.87
N GLY A 139 -14.53 15.14 10.17
CA GLY A 139 -15.54 16.13 9.81
C GLY A 139 -15.97 16.08 8.34
N ASP A 140 -16.99 16.88 8.03
CA ASP A 140 -17.67 16.88 6.71
C ASP A 140 -16.74 17.22 5.54
N ASP A 141 -15.75 18.08 5.74
CA ASP A 141 -14.85 18.49 4.66
C ASP A 141 -13.98 17.35 4.16
N VAL A 142 -13.53 16.46 5.05
CA VAL A 142 -12.76 15.28 4.69
C VAL A 142 -13.67 14.26 4.02
N MET A 143 -14.86 14.03 4.57
CA MET A 143 -15.84 13.10 3.99
C MET A 143 -16.24 13.53 2.57
N LYS A 144 -16.48 14.82 2.34
CA LYS A 144 -16.75 15.37 0.99
C LYS A 144 -15.59 15.15 0.03
N LYS A 145 -14.34 15.39 0.47
CA LYS A 145 -13.15 15.17 -0.37
C LYS A 145 -12.92 13.70 -0.70
N LEU A 146 -13.30 12.81 0.19
CA LEU A 146 -13.28 11.37 -0.05
C LEU A 146 -14.41 10.93 -0.97
N HIS A 147 -15.47 11.74 -1.10
CA HIS A 147 -16.74 11.36 -1.74
C HIS A 147 -17.32 10.06 -1.14
N ALA A 148 -17.01 9.77 0.14
CA ALA A 148 -17.38 8.53 0.82
C ALA A 148 -18.45 8.79 1.89
N THR A 149 -19.34 7.83 2.04
CA THR A 149 -20.31 7.75 3.15
C THR A 149 -19.71 6.96 4.32
N VAL A 150 -20.39 6.96 5.45
CA VAL A 150 -20.02 6.11 6.60
C VAL A 150 -20.15 4.63 6.23
N GLU A 151 -21.15 4.28 5.43
CA GLU A 151 -21.37 2.94 4.90
C GLU A 151 -20.21 2.48 4.01
N ASP A 152 -19.72 3.33 3.10
CA ASP A 152 -18.56 3.01 2.26
C ASP A 152 -17.32 2.68 3.10
N ILE A 153 -17.12 3.42 4.19
CA ILE A 153 -16.01 3.18 5.11
C ILE A 153 -16.22 1.89 5.90
N GLN A 154 -17.43 1.63 6.38
CA GLN A 154 -17.78 0.39 7.08
C GLN A 154 -17.50 -0.81 6.18
N ASP A 155 -17.98 -0.82 4.94
CA ASP A 155 -17.78 -1.90 3.98
C ASP A 155 -16.29 -2.14 3.70
N ALA A 156 -15.50 -1.08 3.54
CA ALA A 156 -14.05 -1.19 3.38
C ALA A 156 -13.38 -1.84 4.60
N LEU A 157 -13.82 -1.49 5.81
CA LEU A 157 -13.30 -2.08 7.04
C LEU A 157 -13.69 -3.56 7.17
N GLU A 158 -14.89 -3.92 6.76
CA GLU A 158 -15.35 -5.32 6.73
C GLU A 158 -14.49 -6.15 5.76
N LEU A 159 -14.13 -5.62 4.58
CA LEU A 159 -13.18 -6.26 3.67
C LEU A 159 -11.82 -6.51 4.33
N TYR A 160 -11.25 -5.52 5.03
CA TYR A 160 -9.99 -5.70 5.74
C TYR A 160 -10.05 -6.74 6.86
N VAL A 161 -11.19 -6.85 7.55
CA VAL A 161 -11.40 -7.92 8.55
C VAL A 161 -11.40 -9.29 7.88
N ILE A 162 -12.11 -9.45 6.76
CA ILE A 162 -12.14 -10.70 5.98
C ILE A 162 -10.74 -11.06 5.50
N GLN A 163 -10.03 -10.12 4.87
CA GLN A 163 -8.65 -10.33 4.40
C GLN A 163 -7.74 -10.82 5.53
N THR A 164 -7.85 -10.22 6.71
CA THR A 164 -7.05 -10.63 7.87
C THR A 164 -7.39 -12.03 8.36
N LYS A 165 -8.65 -12.42 8.28
CA LYS A 165 -9.13 -13.74 8.76
C LYS A 165 -8.83 -14.86 7.77
N ILE A 166 -8.91 -14.59 6.47
CA ILE A 166 -8.76 -15.60 5.42
C ILE A 166 -7.30 -15.95 5.12
N TYR A 167 -6.36 -15.07 5.50
CA TYR A 167 -4.95 -15.28 5.20
C TYR A 167 -4.41 -16.62 5.72
N ASP A 168 -4.61 -16.90 7.02
CA ASP A 168 -4.12 -18.13 7.64
C ASP A 168 -4.74 -19.39 6.99
N PRO A 169 -6.08 -19.47 6.74
CA PRO A 169 -6.68 -20.58 6.01
C PRO A 169 -6.15 -20.79 4.57
N ILE A 170 -5.92 -19.71 3.82
CA ILE A 170 -5.42 -19.84 2.43
C ILE A 170 -4.03 -20.47 2.39
N ILE A 171 -3.17 -20.14 3.36
CA ILE A 171 -1.80 -20.65 3.40
C ILE A 171 -1.66 -21.96 4.19
N ALA A 172 -2.76 -22.47 4.79
CA ALA A 172 -2.70 -23.64 5.66
C ALA A 172 -2.23 -24.91 4.92
N ASP A 173 -2.54 -25.01 3.63
CA ASP A 173 -2.18 -26.16 2.78
C ASP A 173 -0.85 -25.95 2.02
N VAL A 174 -0.15 -24.83 2.26
CA VAL A 174 1.16 -24.59 1.63
C VAL A 174 2.17 -25.54 2.26
N ASP A 175 2.81 -26.37 1.44
CA ASP A 175 3.92 -27.23 1.88
C ASP A 175 5.09 -26.34 2.32
N THR A 176 5.44 -26.43 3.59
CA THR A 176 6.56 -25.70 4.18
C THR A 176 7.81 -26.56 4.31
N GLU A 177 7.72 -27.84 3.94
CA GLU A 177 8.85 -28.77 3.94
C GLU A 177 9.69 -28.54 2.67
N VAL A 178 10.79 -27.82 2.82
CA VAL A 178 11.73 -27.57 1.71
C VAL A 178 12.85 -28.60 1.77
N SER A 179 12.97 -29.41 0.73
CA SER A 179 14.05 -30.39 0.64
C SER A 179 15.44 -29.73 0.48
N ASP A 180 16.50 -30.42 0.88
CA ASP A 180 17.88 -29.92 0.69
C ASP A 180 18.20 -29.59 -0.78
N GLU A 181 17.57 -30.29 -1.72
CA GLU A 181 17.72 -30.05 -3.17
C GLU A 181 17.02 -28.75 -3.61
N GLU A 182 15.82 -28.48 -3.11
CA GLU A 182 15.09 -27.24 -3.38
C GLU A 182 15.75 -26.03 -2.71
N ALA A 183 16.30 -26.22 -1.50
CA ALA A 183 17.04 -25.20 -0.76
C ALA A 183 18.46 -24.97 -1.32
N LYS A 184 18.92 -25.78 -2.28
CA LYS A 184 20.27 -25.71 -2.81
C LYS A 184 20.53 -24.38 -3.50
N GLN A 185 21.48 -23.62 -2.96
CA GLN A 185 21.93 -22.37 -3.53
C GLN A 185 23.28 -22.51 -4.19
N THR A 186 23.48 -21.82 -5.29
CA THR A 186 24.79 -21.68 -5.92
C THR A 186 25.49 -20.46 -5.36
N SER A 187 26.62 -20.67 -4.67
CA SER A 187 27.47 -19.58 -4.22
C SER A 187 28.37 -19.15 -5.37
N ILE A 188 28.36 -17.85 -5.65
CA ILE A 188 29.30 -17.24 -6.59
C ILE A 188 30.20 -16.26 -5.84
N SER A 189 31.47 -16.29 -6.15
CA SER A 189 32.42 -15.26 -5.70
C SER A 189 32.71 -14.36 -6.88
N TYR A 190 32.64 -13.05 -6.66
CA TYR A 190 32.99 -12.08 -7.68
C TYR A 190 33.92 -11.03 -7.11
N ILE A 191 34.74 -10.49 -7.99
CA ILE A 191 35.59 -9.35 -7.66
C ILE A 191 35.08 -8.19 -8.53
N THR A 192 34.72 -7.10 -7.88
CA THR A 192 34.37 -5.87 -8.58
C THR A 192 35.59 -4.99 -8.68
N VAL A 193 36.01 -4.69 -9.90
CA VAL A 193 37.08 -3.74 -10.17
C VAL A 193 36.44 -2.46 -10.68
N SER A 194 36.54 -1.39 -9.87
CA SER A 194 36.05 -0.08 -10.30
C SER A 194 36.97 0.48 -11.38
N THR A 195 36.39 0.78 -12.53
CA THR A 195 37.04 1.50 -13.65
C THR A 195 36.77 3.01 -13.63
N ALA A 196 36.07 3.48 -12.59
CA ALA A 196 35.90 4.93 -12.39
C ALA A 196 37.21 5.56 -11.95
N GLY A 197 37.46 6.78 -12.40
CA GLY A 197 38.59 7.59 -11.92
C GLY A 197 38.43 7.99 -10.46
N THR A 198 39.51 8.29 -9.80
CA THR A 198 39.54 8.84 -8.43
C THR A 198 39.81 10.34 -8.40
N GLU A 199 40.26 10.89 -9.54
CA GLU A 199 40.56 12.32 -9.70
C GLU A 199 39.33 13.08 -10.13
N LYS A 200 39.27 14.34 -9.72
CA LYS A 200 38.16 15.25 -10.06
C LYS A 200 38.75 16.43 -10.85
N ASP A 201 37.97 16.93 -11.82
CA ASP A 201 38.25 18.16 -12.51
C ASP A 201 37.99 19.41 -11.65
N ASP A 202 38.29 20.60 -12.18
CA ASP A 202 38.10 21.87 -11.48
C ASP A 202 36.63 22.16 -11.11
N ASP A 203 35.65 21.47 -11.75
CA ASP A 203 34.23 21.56 -11.51
C ASP A 203 33.74 20.47 -10.51
N GLY A 204 34.68 19.64 -10.00
CA GLY A 204 34.40 18.58 -9.03
C GLY A 204 33.81 17.30 -9.63
N LYS A 205 33.77 17.18 -10.96
CA LYS A 205 33.31 15.97 -11.67
C LYS A 205 34.43 14.95 -11.75
N THR A 206 34.12 13.69 -11.57
CA THR A 206 35.08 12.59 -11.67
C THR A 206 35.60 12.47 -13.09
N ILE A 207 36.94 12.46 -13.24
CA ILE A 207 37.60 12.22 -14.51
C ILE A 207 37.61 10.74 -14.81
N ASP A 208 37.06 10.34 -15.96
CA ASP A 208 37.07 8.95 -16.39
C ASP A 208 38.48 8.45 -16.68
N LEU A 209 38.75 7.20 -16.28
CA LEU A 209 40.02 6.55 -16.64
C LEU A 209 40.11 6.32 -18.16
N THR A 210 41.32 6.43 -18.68
CA THR A 210 41.66 6.05 -20.06
C THR A 210 41.48 4.53 -20.27
N ASP A 211 41.40 4.08 -21.50
CA ASP A 211 41.27 2.65 -21.81
C ASP A 211 42.51 1.84 -21.34
N GLU A 212 43.69 2.45 -21.36
CA GLU A 212 44.92 1.84 -20.85
C GLU A 212 44.86 1.67 -19.32
N GLU A 213 44.40 2.68 -18.59
CA GLU A 213 44.25 2.63 -17.15
C GLU A 213 43.14 1.64 -16.72
N LYS A 214 42.03 1.57 -17.48
CA LYS A 214 40.99 0.58 -17.27
C LYS A 214 41.50 -0.84 -17.48
N ALA A 215 42.33 -1.05 -18.49
CA ALA A 215 42.92 -2.36 -18.77
C ALA A 215 43.94 -2.77 -17.71
N ALA A 216 44.70 -1.82 -17.15
CA ALA A 216 45.65 -2.10 -16.09
C ALA A 216 45.03 -2.45 -14.74
N LYS A 217 43.73 -2.11 -14.52
CA LYS A 217 42.95 -2.48 -13.32
C LYS A 217 42.28 -3.85 -13.40
N LYS A 218 42.18 -4.47 -14.55
CA LYS A 218 41.65 -5.81 -14.76
C LYS A 218 42.69 -6.89 -14.49
#